data_db26922c731b68b5737fec1dc6281013
#
_entry.id   db26922c731b68b5737fec1dc6281013
#
_cell.length_a   1.000
_cell.length_b   1.000
_cell.length_c   1.000
_cell.angle_alpha   90.00
_cell.angle_beta   90.00
_cell.angle_gamma   90.00
#
_symmetry.space_group_name_H-M   'P 1'
#
loop_
_entity.id
_entity.type
_entity.pdbx_description
1 polymer ?
#
loop_
_entity_poly.entity_id
_entity_poly.type
_entity_poly.pdbx_seq_one_letter_code
_entity_poly.pdbx_strand_id
1 'polypeptide(L)'
;MSVYRITRFASADMSKTREMSESMRSELENLGAEFIDVVDYGNGKGVVLAKYPDQATMDAASDTANATFGKLVEAGVIDGDSIHPHMGEVIQSF
;
A
#
# COMPACT_ATOMS: atom_id res chain seq x y z
N MET A 1 11.50 -7.28 -14.99
CA MET A 1 12.04 -7.35 -13.61
C MET A 1 10.98 -6.89 -12.64
N SER A 2 10.80 -7.65 -11.56
CA SER A 2 9.83 -7.29 -10.53
C SER A 2 10.25 -6.03 -9.78
N VAL A 3 9.27 -5.21 -9.44
CA VAL A 3 9.47 -4.00 -8.65
C VAL A 3 8.53 -4.01 -7.46
N TYR A 4 8.94 -3.36 -6.37
CA TYR A 4 8.12 -3.19 -5.18
C TYR A 4 7.79 -1.73 -4.96
N ARG A 5 6.57 -1.49 -4.48
CA ARG A 5 6.23 -0.25 -3.79
C ARG A 5 6.05 -0.63 -2.31
N ILE A 6 6.87 -0.06 -1.45
CA ILE A 6 6.86 -0.34 -0.02
C ILE A 6 6.46 0.95 0.69
N THR A 7 5.29 0.98 1.30
CA THR A 7 4.75 2.19 1.90
C THR A 7 4.58 2.00 3.40
N ARG A 8 5.35 2.71 4.20
CA ARG A 8 5.23 2.72 5.66
C ARG A 8 4.15 3.72 6.06
N PHE A 9 3.43 3.40 7.13
CA PHE A 9 2.36 4.27 7.62
C PHE A 9 2.13 4.07 9.12
N ALA A 10 1.47 5.05 9.75
CA ALA A 10 0.96 4.95 11.11
C ALA A 10 -0.56 5.11 11.08
N SER A 11 -1.26 4.27 11.83
CA SER A 11 -2.72 4.28 11.92
C SER A 11 -3.16 4.55 13.36
N ALA A 12 -4.17 5.41 13.52
CA ALA A 12 -4.82 5.65 14.80
C ALA A 12 -5.77 4.50 15.16
N ASP A 13 -6.23 3.75 14.16
CA ASP A 13 -7.18 2.63 14.34
C ASP A 13 -6.92 1.59 13.24
N MET A 14 -6.11 0.60 13.57
CA MET A 14 -5.72 -0.45 12.60
C MET A 14 -6.91 -1.30 12.17
N SER A 15 -7.86 -1.57 13.07
CA SER A 15 -9.08 -2.32 12.73
C SER A 15 -9.90 -1.58 11.68
N LYS A 16 -10.05 -0.28 11.84
CA LYS A 16 -10.77 0.56 10.88
C LYS A 16 -10.03 0.64 9.55
N THR A 17 -8.71 0.72 9.59
CA THR A 17 -7.87 0.69 8.39
C THR A 17 -8.11 -0.61 7.61
N ARG A 18 -8.16 -1.75 8.30
CA ARG A 18 -8.45 -3.05 7.67
C ARG A 18 -9.84 -3.07 7.04
N GLU A 19 -10.88 -2.61 7.74
CA GLU A 19 -12.24 -2.56 7.21
C GLU A 19 -12.31 -1.72 5.94
N MET A 20 -11.74 -0.53 5.97
CA MET A 20 -11.78 0.39 4.83
C MET A 20 -11.00 -0.16 3.64
N SER A 21 -9.85 -0.76 3.88
CA SER A 21 -9.03 -1.40 2.84
C SER A 21 -9.79 -2.57 2.20
N GLU A 22 -10.48 -3.37 3.01
CA GLU A 22 -11.30 -4.47 2.51
C GLU A 22 -12.44 -3.99 1.62
N SER A 23 -13.03 -2.84 1.94
CA SER A 23 -14.09 -2.25 1.09
C SER A 23 -13.58 -1.81 -0.29
N MET A 24 -12.27 -1.64 -0.44
CA MET A 24 -11.63 -1.27 -1.70
C MET A 24 -10.95 -2.45 -2.41
N ARG A 25 -11.22 -3.67 -1.96
CA ARG A 25 -10.57 -4.88 -2.47
C ARG A 25 -10.60 -5.00 -3.98
N SER A 26 -11.77 -4.81 -4.60
CA SER A 26 -11.89 -4.99 -6.05
C SER A 26 -11.03 -4.00 -6.84
N GLU A 27 -10.91 -2.78 -6.36
CA GLU A 27 -10.04 -1.77 -7.00
C GLU A 27 -8.57 -2.16 -6.86
N LEU A 28 -8.17 -2.61 -5.66
CA LEU A 28 -6.79 -2.98 -5.37
C LEU A 28 -6.36 -4.24 -6.11
N GLU A 29 -7.25 -5.22 -6.25
CA GLU A 29 -6.97 -6.46 -6.99
C GLU A 29 -6.78 -6.22 -8.49
N ASN A 30 -7.29 -5.11 -9.03
CA ASN A 30 -7.19 -4.78 -10.45
C ASN A 30 -6.01 -3.88 -10.80
N LEU A 31 -5.10 -3.64 -9.87
CA LEU A 31 -3.93 -2.78 -10.11
C LEU A 31 -2.80 -3.46 -10.88
N GLY A 32 -2.90 -4.75 -11.15
CA GLY A 32 -1.84 -5.49 -11.84
C GLY A 32 -0.70 -5.94 -10.94
N ALA A 33 -0.81 -5.75 -9.63
CA ALA A 33 0.17 -6.26 -8.68
C ALA A 33 0.09 -7.79 -8.60
N GLU A 34 1.24 -8.43 -8.43
CA GLU A 34 1.29 -9.87 -8.15
C GLU A 34 0.67 -10.17 -6.78
N PHE A 35 0.90 -9.28 -5.82
CA PHE A 35 0.23 -9.28 -4.52
C PHE A 35 0.33 -7.89 -3.89
N ILE A 36 -0.53 -7.65 -2.92
CA ILE A 36 -0.47 -6.48 -2.04
C ILE A 36 -0.70 -6.99 -0.63
N ASP A 37 0.31 -6.91 0.21
CA ASP A 37 0.22 -7.32 1.61
C ASP A 37 0.27 -6.10 2.50
N VAL A 38 -0.56 -6.10 3.53
CA VAL A 38 -0.51 -5.10 4.60
C VAL A 38 0.00 -5.80 5.85
N VAL A 39 1.13 -5.34 6.37
CA VAL A 39 1.77 -5.95 7.54
C VAL A 39 1.63 -5.00 8.72
N ASP A 40 1.13 -5.52 9.83
CA ASP A 40 0.94 -4.78 11.07
C ASP A 40 2.12 -5.07 12.01
N TYR A 41 2.88 -4.04 12.36
CA TYR A 41 4.02 -4.17 13.30
C TYR A 41 3.60 -4.09 14.76
N GLY A 42 2.33 -3.75 15.03
CA GLY A 42 1.87 -3.37 16.36
C GLY A 42 2.04 -1.88 16.62
N ASN A 43 1.38 -1.40 17.68
CA ASN A 43 1.43 0.02 18.10
C ASN A 43 0.98 1.02 17.02
N GLY A 44 0.07 0.59 16.14
CA GLY A 44 -0.47 1.45 15.10
C GLY A 44 0.45 1.67 13.92
N LYS A 45 1.54 0.92 13.80
CA LYS A 45 2.49 1.04 12.70
C LYS A 45 2.41 -0.14 11.76
N GLY A 46 2.55 0.11 10.48
CA GLY A 46 2.49 -0.93 9.47
C GLY A 46 3.21 -0.56 8.19
N VAL A 47 3.14 -1.51 7.25
CA VAL A 47 3.73 -1.35 5.93
C VAL A 47 2.84 -2.04 4.90
N VAL A 48 2.73 -1.43 3.73
CA VAL A 48 2.09 -2.05 2.55
C VAL A 48 3.19 -2.49 1.61
N LEU A 49 3.20 -3.77 1.26
CA LEU A 49 4.13 -4.37 0.31
C LEU A 49 3.36 -4.72 -0.95
N ALA A 50 3.61 -3.99 -2.03
CA ALA A 50 2.99 -4.26 -3.33
C ALA A 50 4.08 -4.66 -4.33
N LYS A 51 3.95 -5.83 -4.92
CA LYS A 51 4.89 -6.34 -5.93
C LYS A 51 4.26 -6.29 -7.30
N TYR A 52 4.96 -5.68 -8.25
CA TYR A 52 4.51 -5.55 -9.63
C TYR A 52 5.47 -6.26 -10.58
N PRO A 53 4.97 -6.77 -11.73
CA PRO A 53 5.83 -7.45 -12.69
C PRO A 53 6.86 -6.53 -13.34
N ASP A 54 6.55 -5.23 -13.44
CA ASP A 54 7.45 -4.24 -14.07
C ASP A 54 7.12 -2.82 -13.60
N GLN A 55 7.99 -1.89 -13.95
CA GLN A 55 7.87 -0.48 -13.60
C GLN A 55 6.62 0.16 -14.21
N ALA A 56 6.31 -0.16 -15.45
CA ALA A 56 5.16 0.43 -16.16
C ALA A 56 3.85 0.09 -15.46
N THR A 57 3.70 -1.15 -14.99
CA THR A 57 2.51 -1.59 -14.25
C THR A 57 2.40 -0.84 -12.92
N MET A 58 3.52 -0.70 -12.20
CA MET A 58 3.55 0.05 -10.94
C MET A 58 3.18 1.52 -11.15
N ASP A 59 3.72 2.14 -12.19
CA ASP A 59 3.43 3.55 -12.51
C ASP A 59 1.95 3.74 -12.84
N ALA A 60 1.36 2.82 -13.59
CA ALA A 60 -0.06 2.86 -13.93
C ALA A 60 -0.95 2.71 -12.69
N ALA A 61 -0.48 2.03 -11.65
CA ALA A 61 -1.22 1.82 -10.40
C ALA A 61 -1.10 3.01 -9.43
N SER A 62 -0.17 3.94 -9.66
CA SER A 62 0.18 4.97 -8.69
C SER A 62 -0.99 5.87 -8.28
N ASP A 63 -1.81 6.31 -9.23
CA ASP A 63 -2.93 7.19 -8.94
C ASP A 63 -3.96 6.53 -8.03
N THR A 64 -4.29 5.26 -8.30
CA THR A 64 -5.22 4.50 -7.46
C THR A 64 -4.64 4.25 -6.08
N ALA A 65 -3.36 3.91 -5.99
CA ALA A 65 -2.68 3.70 -4.71
C ALA A 65 -2.71 4.97 -3.86
N ASN A 66 -2.40 6.12 -4.46
CA ASN A 66 -2.43 7.40 -3.77
C ASN A 66 -3.85 7.77 -3.34
N ALA A 67 -4.86 7.53 -4.18
CA ALA A 67 -6.26 7.80 -3.87
C ALA A 67 -6.75 6.92 -2.71
N THR A 68 -6.29 5.67 -2.64
CA THR A 68 -6.63 4.74 -1.55
C THR A 68 -6.11 5.27 -0.22
N PHE A 69 -4.83 5.65 -0.15
CA PHE A 69 -4.27 6.27 1.06
C PHE A 69 -4.97 7.58 1.39
N GLY A 70 -5.29 8.38 0.38
CA GLY A 70 -6.02 9.63 0.56
C GLY A 70 -7.36 9.45 1.28
N LYS A 71 -8.11 8.43 0.92
CA LYS A 71 -9.39 8.10 1.58
C LYS A 71 -9.19 7.72 3.05
N LEU A 72 -8.13 6.98 3.35
CA LEU A 72 -7.81 6.56 4.73
C LEU A 72 -7.37 7.76 5.57
N VAL A 73 -6.60 8.66 5.00
CA VAL A 73 -6.19 9.91 5.67
C VAL A 73 -7.40 10.81 5.93
N GLU A 74 -8.25 10.97 4.93
CA GLU A 74 -9.45 11.79 5.03
C GLU A 74 -10.41 11.28 6.10
N ALA A 75 -10.49 9.96 6.26
CA ALA A 75 -11.30 9.33 7.31
C ALA A 75 -10.65 9.42 8.70
N GLY A 76 -9.44 9.93 8.81
CA GLY A 76 -8.72 10.08 10.06
C GLY A 76 -8.14 8.80 10.63
N VAL A 77 -8.08 7.72 9.87
CA VAL A 77 -7.57 6.42 10.34
C VAL A 77 -6.07 6.24 10.08
N ILE A 78 -5.51 6.99 9.14
CA ILE A 78 -4.07 7.03 8.88
C ILE A 78 -3.58 8.47 8.97
N ASP A 79 -2.42 8.64 9.62
CA ASP A 79 -1.74 9.93 9.67
C ASP A 79 -1.04 10.18 8.33
N GLY A 80 -1.47 11.24 7.62
CA GLY A 80 -0.92 11.56 6.30
C GLY A 80 0.58 11.84 6.31
N ASP A 81 1.08 12.44 7.39
CA ASP A 81 2.51 12.74 7.54
C ASP A 81 3.36 11.50 7.76
N SER A 82 2.74 10.38 8.11
CA SER A 82 3.44 9.10 8.34
C SER A 82 3.67 8.29 7.07
N ILE A 83 3.06 8.65 5.97
CA ILE A 83 3.12 7.87 4.72
C ILE A 83 4.45 8.10 4.01
N HIS A 84 5.26 7.04 3.93
CA HIS A 84 6.58 7.08 3.29
C HIS A 84 6.69 5.96 2.26
N PRO A 85 6.40 6.24 0.98
CA PRO A 85 6.55 5.24 -0.09
C PRO A 85 8.00 5.14 -0.54
N HIS A 86 8.44 3.91 -0.78
CA HIS A 86 9.73 3.59 -1.37
C HIS A 86 9.50 2.63 -2.53
N MET A 87 10.14 2.88 -3.65
CA MET A 87 10.04 2.02 -4.84
C MET A 87 11.41 1.52 -5.23
N GLY A 88 11.48 0.27 -5.67
CA GLY A 88 12.74 -0.30 -6.10
C GLY A 88 12.58 -1.62 -6.83
N GLU A 89 13.62 -2.01 -7.54
CA GLU A 89 13.66 -3.27 -8.28
C GLU A 89 14.15 -4.41 -7.38
N VAL A 90 13.63 -5.60 -7.63
CA VAL A 90 14.18 -6.81 -7.01
C VAL A 90 15.49 -7.12 -7.72
N ILE A 91 16.59 -7.08 -6.98
CA ILE A 91 17.93 -7.36 -7.53
C ILE A 91 18.43 -8.76 -7.15
N GLN A 92 17.74 -9.43 -6.24
CA GLN A 92 18.17 -10.74 -5.76
C GLN A 92 17.01 -11.43 -5.06
N SER A 93 16.83 -12.70 -5.34
CA SER A 93 15.83 -13.54 -4.68
C SER A 93 16.45 -14.86 -4.29
N PHE A 94 16.12 -15.36 -3.12
CA PHE A 94 16.67 -16.61 -2.60
C PHE A 94 15.62 -17.70 -2.47
#